data_5052833dc344a468869147a618c42a33
#
_entry.id   5052833dc344a468869147a618c42a33
#
_cell.length_a   1.000
_cell.length_b   1.000
_cell.length_c   1.000
_cell.angle_alpha   90.00
_cell.angle_beta   90.00
_cell.angle_gamma   90.00
#
_symmetry.space_group_name_H-M   'P 1'
#
loop_
_entity.id
_entity.type
_entity.pdbx_description
1 polymer ?
#
loop_
_entity_poly.entity_id
_entity_poly.type
_entity_poly.pdbx_seq_one_letter_code
_entity_poly.pdbx_strand_id
1 'polypeptide(L)'
;MKVLKWLGGLIAIYIVFVVIFEAGYLGMMQPSFEEGGIPMLILTTKDETGEEVSKMLARFETEEGKLYVSAHHWTRGWYRRAVVNPKVVVEIDGTKTRRIAVPVVDEEFDGVAVAYKIPLGARFLMGFPPSRDILRLDLMHQ
;
A
#
# COMPACT_ATOMS: atom_id res chain seq x y z
N MET A 1 -40.74 -1.27 1.11
CA MET A 1 -40.14 -2.38 1.88
C MET A 1 -39.37 -3.36 0.98
N LYS A 2 -39.93 -3.80 -0.14
CA LYS A 2 -39.20 -4.69 -1.09
C LYS A 2 -37.95 -4.00 -1.68
N VAL A 3 -38.04 -2.75 -2.09
CA VAL A 3 -36.93 -1.97 -2.64
C VAL A 3 -35.76 -1.88 -1.66
N LEU A 4 -36.04 -1.65 -0.37
CA LEU A 4 -35.02 -1.53 0.68
C LEU A 4 -34.24 -2.85 0.89
N LYS A 5 -34.95 -4.01 0.79
CA LYS A 5 -34.32 -5.33 0.86
C LYS A 5 -33.41 -5.60 -0.34
N TRP A 6 -33.83 -5.21 -1.53
CA TRP A 6 -33.03 -5.34 -2.73
C TRP A 6 -31.79 -4.44 -2.71
N LEU A 7 -31.94 -3.20 -2.24
CA LEU A 7 -30.83 -2.26 -2.06
C LEU A 7 -29.82 -2.79 -1.05
N GLY A 8 -30.28 -3.32 0.09
CA GLY A 8 -29.43 -3.96 1.09
C GLY A 8 -28.67 -5.17 0.54
N GLY A 9 -29.35 -6.00 -0.28
CA GLY A 9 -28.72 -7.14 -0.96
C GLY A 9 -27.62 -6.72 -1.92
N LEU A 10 -27.85 -5.69 -2.74
CA LEU A 10 -26.85 -5.17 -3.67
C LEU A 10 -25.62 -4.59 -2.95
N ILE A 11 -25.82 -3.87 -1.86
CA ILE A 11 -24.73 -3.34 -1.02
C ILE A 11 -23.92 -4.49 -0.43
N ALA A 12 -24.56 -5.54 0.10
CA ALA A 12 -23.88 -6.69 0.65
C ALA A 12 -23.04 -7.42 -0.40
N ILE A 13 -23.57 -7.62 -1.61
CA ILE A 13 -22.86 -8.23 -2.74
C ILE A 13 -21.64 -7.37 -3.11
N TYR A 14 -21.80 -6.05 -3.17
CA TYR A 14 -20.70 -5.14 -3.46
C TYR A 14 -19.59 -5.21 -2.41
N ILE A 15 -19.92 -5.23 -1.11
CA ILE A 15 -18.95 -5.37 -0.02
C ILE A 15 -18.16 -6.69 -0.15
N VAL A 16 -18.85 -7.80 -0.38
CA VAL A 16 -18.21 -9.11 -0.58
C VAL A 16 -17.28 -9.09 -1.79
N PHE A 17 -17.73 -8.49 -2.91
CA PHE A 17 -16.91 -8.32 -4.09
C PHE A 17 -15.62 -7.53 -3.81
N VAL A 18 -15.72 -6.39 -3.11
CA VAL A 18 -14.56 -5.55 -2.75
C VAL A 18 -13.56 -6.33 -1.90
N VAL A 19 -14.04 -7.07 -0.90
CA VAL A 19 -13.17 -7.89 -0.03
C VAL A 19 -12.45 -8.97 -0.84
N ILE A 20 -13.15 -9.67 -1.73
CA ILE A 20 -12.55 -10.71 -2.57
C ILE A 20 -11.55 -10.09 -3.56
N PHE A 21 -11.90 -8.96 -4.17
CA PHE A 21 -11.03 -8.25 -5.11
C PHE A 21 -9.74 -7.78 -4.43
N GLU A 22 -9.84 -7.16 -3.24
CA GLU A 22 -8.68 -6.68 -2.50
C GLU A 22 -7.79 -7.84 -2.03
N ALA A 23 -8.36 -8.85 -1.41
CA ALA A 23 -7.58 -9.98 -0.90
C ALA A 23 -7.03 -10.88 -2.01
N GLY A 24 -7.84 -11.17 -3.05
CA GLY A 24 -7.48 -12.06 -4.14
C GLY A 24 -6.63 -11.36 -5.20
N TYR A 25 -7.19 -10.34 -5.84
CA TYR A 25 -6.52 -9.69 -6.97
C TYR A 25 -5.36 -8.79 -6.51
N LEU A 26 -5.61 -7.83 -5.63
CA LEU A 26 -4.59 -6.89 -5.20
C LEU A 26 -3.57 -7.52 -4.23
N GLY A 27 -4.00 -8.47 -3.40
CA GLY A 27 -3.14 -9.13 -2.43
C GLY A 27 -2.26 -10.23 -3.04
N MET A 28 -2.84 -11.10 -3.87
CA MET A 28 -2.17 -12.29 -4.41
C MET A 28 -1.51 -12.07 -5.78
N MET A 29 -2.01 -11.11 -6.57
CA MET A 29 -1.51 -10.85 -7.93
C MET A 29 -0.41 -9.77 -8.00
N GLN A 30 0.08 -9.28 -6.87
CA GLN A 30 1.15 -8.26 -6.85
C GLN A 30 2.44 -8.65 -7.59
N PRO A 31 2.92 -9.90 -7.56
CA PRO A 31 4.07 -10.30 -8.36
C PRO A 31 3.87 -10.08 -9.87
N SER A 32 2.63 -10.26 -10.38
CA SER A 32 2.34 -10.01 -11.79
C SER A 32 2.39 -8.53 -12.18
N PHE A 33 2.26 -7.60 -11.22
CA PHE A 33 2.42 -6.17 -11.48
C PHE A 33 3.88 -5.82 -11.74
N GLU A 34 4.83 -6.46 -11.06
CA GLU A 34 6.25 -6.32 -11.31
C GLU A 34 6.62 -6.84 -12.71
N GLU A 35 6.12 -8.01 -13.09
CA GLU A 35 6.26 -8.55 -14.45
C GLU A 35 5.66 -7.61 -15.51
N GLY A 36 4.59 -6.88 -15.18
CA GLY A 36 3.98 -5.83 -16.00
C GLY A 36 4.76 -4.52 -16.08
N GLY A 37 5.93 -4.41 -15.43
CA GLY A 37 6.80 -3.24 -15.46
C GLY A 37 6.50 -2.18 -14.39
N ILE A 38 5.65 -2.47 -13.40
CA ILE A 38 5.43 -1.60 -12.25
C ILE A 38 6.59 -1.81 -11.26
N PRO A 39 7.35 -0.75 -10.91
CA PRO A 39 8.43 -0.88 -9.94
C PRO A 39 7.90 -1.32 -8.57
N MET A 40 8.39 -2.44 -8.05
CA MET A 40 7.98 -3.02 -6.79
C MET A 40 9.14 -3.11 -5.80
N LEU A 41 8.81 -3.25 -4.52
CA LEU A 41 9.73 -3.63 -3.46
C LEU A 41 9.03 -4.55 -2.46
N ILE A 42 9.81 -5.27 -1.66
CA ILE A 42 9.30 -5.99 -0.50
C ILE A 42 9.67 -5.19 0.75
N LEU A 43 8.65 -4.76 1.49
CA LEU A 43 8.80 -4.08 2.77
C LEU A 43 8.59 -5.09 3.90
N THR A 44 9.60 -5.26 4.74
CA THR A 44 9.51 -6.08 5.96
C THR A 44 9.41 -5.17 7.18
N THR A 45 8.33 -5.32 7.92
CA THR A 45 8.00 -4.59 9.14
C THR A 45 7.93 -5.58 10.31
N LYS A 46 8.08 -5.07 11.53
CA LYS A 46 7.90 -5.89 12.75
C LYS A 46 6.59 -5.53 13.42
N ASP A 47 5.88 -6.54 13.89
CA ASP A 47 4.69 -6.35 14.71
C ASP A 47 5.07 -6.08 16.19
N GLU A 48 4.05 -5.97 17.05
CA GLU A 48 4.25 -5.71 18.50
C GLU A 48 4.99 -6.83 19.23
N THR A 49 4.97 -8.06 18.68
CA THR A 49 5.68 -9.23 19.24
C THR A 49 7.10 -9.34 18.72
N GLY A 50 7.49 -8.51 17.75
CA GLY A 50 8.77 -8.56 17.05
C GLY A 50 8.79 -9.53 15.87
N GLU A 51 7.65 -10.13 15.51
CA GLU A 51 7.52 -10.99 14.33
C GLU A 51 7.63 -10.15 13.05
N GLU A 52 8.40 -10.65 12.09
CA GLU A 52 8.61 -10.01 10.81
C GLU A 52 7.48 -10.33 9.83
N VAL A 53 6.89 -9.28 9.26
CA VAL A 53 5.83 -9.41 8.26
C VAL A 53 6.24 -8.66 7.00
N SER A 54 6.34 -9.38 5.89
CA SER A 54 6.74 -8.85 4.59
C SER A 54 5.54 -8.59 3.69
N LYS A 55 5.58 -7.49 2.96
CA LYS A 55 4.55 -7.12 1.97
C LYS A 55 5.21 -6.55 0.71
N MET A 56 4.77 -7.03 -0.45
CA MET A 56 5.16 -6.45 -1.73
C MET A 56 4.34 -5.19 -2.00
N LEU A 57 4.99 -4.10 -2.36
CA LEU A 57 4.39 -2.78 -2.57
C LEU A 57 4.95 -2.13 -3.83
N ALA A 58 4.10 -1.37 -4.52
CA ALA A 58 4.56 -0.48 -5.58
C ALA A 58 5.41 0.65 -4.99
N ARG A 59 6.56 0.90 -5.59
CA ARG A 59 7.50 1.95 -5.17
C ARG A 59 7.51 3.11 -6.16
N PHE A 60 7.83 4.28 -5.64
CA PHE A 60 8.19 5.45 -6.41
C PHE A 60 9.56 5.94 -5.93
N GLU A 61 10.46 6.18 -6.85
CA GLU A 61 11.80 6.70 -6.56
C GLU A 61 12.01 8.00 -7.35
N THR A 62 12.46 9.04 -6.66
CA THR A 62 12.78 10.32 -7.30
C THR A 62 14.16 10.25 -7.96
N GLU A 63 14.44 11.21 -8.86
CA GLU A 63 15.77 11.37 -9.48
C GLU A 63 16.87 11.57 -8.44
N GLU A 64 16.52 12.12 -7.26
CA GLU A 64 17.44 12.31 -6.12
C GLU A 64 17.65 11.04 -5.27
N GLY A 65 17.01 9.92 -5.65
CA GLY A 65 17.11 8.64 -4.96
C GLY A 65 16.26 8.51 -3.69
N LYS A 66 15.26 9.40 -3.48
CA LYS A 66 14.27 9.24 -2.40
C LYS A 66 13.26 8.18 -2.77
N LEU A 67 13.04 7.23 -1.86
CA LEU A 67 12.19 6.08 -2.07
C LEU A 67 10.89 6.21 -1.27
N TYR A 68 9.75 5.97 -1.92
CA TYR A 68 8.42 6.08 -1.34
C TYR A 68 7.57 4.84 -1.57
N VAL A 69 6.64 4.59 -0.65
CA VAL A 69 5.55 3.62 -0.77
C VAL A 69 4.25 4.25 -0.29
N SER A 70 3.13 3.84 -0.89
CA SER A 70 1.81 4.41 -0.61
C SER A 70 0.83 3.36 -0.10
N ALA A 71 0.18 3.65 1.01
CA ALA A 71 -0.95 2.89 1.54
C ALA A 71 -2.26 3.46 1.01
N HIS A 72 -2.86 2.81 0.02
CA HIS A 72 -4.09 3.25 -0.63
C HIS A 72 -5.21 2.19 -0.65
N HIS A 73 -4.98 1.06 0.01
CA HIS A 73 -5.99 0.02 0.22
C HIS A 73 -6.69 0.18 1.58
N TRP A 74 -7.74 -0.58 1.81
CA TRP A 74 -8.39 -0.66 3.12
C TRP A 74 -7.49 -1.30 4.17
N THR A 75 -6.79 -2.38 3.81
CA THR A 75 -5.85 -3.07 4.70
C THR A 75 -4.50 -2.36 4.71
N ARG A 76 -4.15 -1.78 5.86
CA ARG A 76 -2.93 -0.97 6.05
C ARG A 76 -2.10 -1.45 7.23
N GLY A 77 -2.10 -2.77 7.48
CA GLY A 77 -1.36 -3.35 8.59
C GLY A 77 0.14 -3.03 8.52
N TRP A 78 0.74 -3.14 7.34
CA TRP A 78 2.15 -2.81 7.11
C TRP A 78 2.46 -1.34 7.43
N TYR A 79 1.59 -0.41 7.05
CA TYR A 79 1.76 1.02 7.32
C TYR A 79 1.73 1.29 8.83
N ARG A 80 0.74 0.75 9.52
CA ARG A 80 0.61 0.90 10.98
C ARG A 80 1.83 0.34 11.72
N ARG A 81 2.32 -0.83 11.32
CA ARG A 81 3.54 -1.42 11.89
C ARG A 81 4.77 -0.56 11.63
N ALA A 82 4.92 -0.02 10.43
CA ALA A 82 6.03 0.86 10.08
C ALA A 82 6.00 2.21 10.81
N VAL A 83 4.83 2.73 11.13
CA VAL A 83 4.69 3.96 11.92
C VAL A 83 5.06 3.72 13.39
N VAL A 84 4.62 2.61 13.96
CA VAL A 84 4.92 2.24 15.36
C VAL A 84 6.39 1.82 15.52
N ASN A 85 6.91 1.04 14.57
CA ASN A 85 8.30 0.60 14.54
C ASN A 85 8.95 1.01 13.21
N PRO A 86 9.56 2.21 13.14
CA PRO A 86 10.02 2.77 11.87
C PRO A 86 11.26 2.09 11.28
N LYS A 87 11.94 1.22 12.02
CA LYS A 87 13.06 0.42 11.50
C LYS A 87 12.52 -0.71 10.62
N VAL A 88 12.72 -0.59 9.32
CA VAL A 88 12.21 -1.53 8.32
C VAL A 88 13.33 -2.10 7.46
N VAL A 89 13.05 -3.21 6.78
CA VAL A 89 13.93 -3.77 5.76
C VAL A 89 13.23 -3.64 4.41
N VAL A 90 13.96 -3.14 3.43
CA VAL A 90 13.49 -3.01 2.05
C VAL A 90 14.31 -3.93 1.17
N GLU A 91 13.65 -4.73 0.35
CA GLU A 91 14.29 -5.59 -0.64
C GLU A 91 13.87 -5.14 -2.04
N ILE A 92 14.85 -4.85 -2.88
CA ILE A 92 14.69 -4.51 -4.29
C ILE A 92 15.67 -5.39 -5.07
N ASP A 93 15.16 -6.12 -6.05
CA ASP A 93 15.96 -7.02 -6.91
C ASP A 93 16.87 -7.97 -6.10
N GLY A 94 16.34 -8.52 -5.00
CA GLY A 94 17.06 -9.42 -4.10
C GLY A 94 18.04 -8.74 -3.14
N THR A 95 18.24 -7.43 -3.26
CA THR A 95 19.14 -6.67 -2.36
C THR A 95 18.35 -6.09 -1.18
N LYS A 96 18.74 -6.46 0.04
CA LYS A 96 18.13 -6.00 1.28
C LYS A 96 18.88 -4.81 1.88
N THR A 97 18.15 -3.76 2.22
CA THR A 97 18.68 -2.56 2.89
C THR A 97 17.86 -2.23 4.13
N ARG A 98 18.54 -1.79 5.19
CA ARG A 98 17.85 -1.27 6.39
C ARG A 98 17.50 0.19 6.19
N ARG A 99 16.25 0.54 6.47
CA ARG A 99 15.74 1.89 6.27
C ARG A 99 14.90 2.34 7.45
N ILE A 100 14.66 3.66 7.51
CA ILE A 100 13.73 4.28 8.44
C ILE A 100 12.50 4.72 7.66
N ALA A 101 11.33 4.29 8.10
CA ALA A 101 10.05 4.72 7.56
C ALA A 101 9.65 6.07 8.18
N VAL A 102 9.42 7.07 7.32
CA VAL A 102 9.04 8.44 7.72
C VAL A 102 7.70 8.77 7.07
N PRO A 103 6.65 9.05 7.86
CA PRO A 103 5.39 9.53 7.30
C PRO A 103 5.59 10.86 6.56
N VAL A 104 5.03 10.93 5.36
CA VAL A 104 5.14 12.09 4.48
C VAL A 104 3.90 12.95 4.60
N VAL A 105 4.08 14.26 4.74
CA VAL A 105 3.03 15.27 4.93
C VAL A 105 3.24 16.48 4.03
N ASP A 106 2.23 17.35 3.96
CA ASP A 106 2.28 18.67 3.32
C ASP A 106 2.72 18.62 1.84
N GLU A 107 3.57 19.53 1.42
CA GLU A 107 4.01 19.69 0.03
C GLU A 107 4.73 18.43 -0.51
N GLU A 108 5.50 17.73 0.31
CA GLU A 108 6.14 16.47 -0.08
C GLU A 108 5.09 15.41 -0.38
N PHE A 109 4.04 15.33 0.43
CA PHE A 109 2.91 14.42 0.19
C PHE A 109 2.23 14.72 -1.15
N ASP A 110 1.90 15.98 -1.42
CA ASP A 110 1.22 16.39 -2.63
C ASP A 110 2.04 16.07 -3.89
N GLY A 111 3.34 16.31 -3.84
CA GLY A 111 4.27 16.00 -4.92
C GLY A 111 4.36 14.51 -5.22
N VAL A 112 4.43 13.66 -4.20
CA VAL A 112 4.54 12.20 -4.36
C VAL A 112 3.18 11.57 -4.70
N ALA A 113 2.09 12.06 -4.16
CA ALA A 113 0.74 11.54 -4.40
C ALA A 113 0.36 11.53 -5.89
N VAL A 114 0.90 12.44 -6.67
CA VAL A 114 0.69 12.50 -8.13
C VAL A 114 1.19 11.22 -8.83
N ALA A 115 2.27 10.60 -8.35
CA ALA A 115 2.82 9.36 -8.89
C ALA A 115 1.90 8.15 -8.66
N TYR A 116 1.00 8.23 -7.68
CA TYR A 116 0.10 7.15 -7.28
C TYR A 116 -1.37 7.43 -7.61
N LYS A 117 -1.67 8.20 -8.65
CA LYS A 117 -3.05 8.46 -9.06
C LYS A 117 -3.79 7.17 -9.39
N ILE A 118 -5.00 7.05 -8.82
CA ILE A 118 -5.89 5.91 -9.04
C ILE A 118 -7.11 6.43 -9.81
N PRO A 119 -7.41 5.87 -11.00
CA PRO A 119 -8.62 6.21 -11.75
C PRO A 119 -9.90 5.94 -10.95
N LEU A 120 -10.96 6.68 -11.21
CA LEU A 120 -12.24 6.53 -10.49
C LEU A 120 -12.80 5.11 -10.60
N GLY A 121 -12.68 4.47 -11.76
CA GLY A 121 -13.10 3.07 -11.95
C GLY A 121 -12.34 2.09 -11.06
N ALA A 122 -11.02 2.27 -10.92
CA ALA A 122 -10.21 1.45 -10.01
C ALA A 122 -10.60 1.72 -8.54
N ARG A 123 -10.87 2.96 -8.15
CA ARG A 123 -11.36 3.30 -6.81
C ARG A 123 -12.70 2.63 -6.50
N PHE A 124 -13.59 2.56 -7.47
CA PHE A 124 -14.85 1.84 -7.33
C PHE A 124 -14.62 0.34 -7.07
N LEU A 125 -13.74 -0.32 -7.84
CA LEU A 125 -13.39 -1.73 -7.66
C LEU A 125 -12.73 -2.00 -6.29
N MET A 126 -12.00 -1.02 -5.74
CA MET A 126 -11.36 -1.08 -4.43
C MET A 126 -12.28 -0.69 -3.26
N GLY A 127 -13.56 -0.35 -3.53
CA GLY A 127 -14.52 0.06 -2.51
C GLY A 127 -14.30 1.45 -1.94
N PHE A 128 -13.78 2.40 -2.73
CA PHE A 128 -13.46 3.77 -2.31
C PHE A 128 -12.67 3.82 -0.99
N PRO A 129 -11.44 3.27 -0.96
CA PRO A 129 -10.64 3.24 0.26
C PRO A 129 -10.38 4.66 0.80
N PRO A 130 -10.04 4.82 2.09
CA PRO A 130 -9.66 6.11 2.66
C PRO A 130 -8.53 6.77 1.88
N SER A 131 -8.36 8.09 2.06
CA SER A 131 -7.23 8.82 1.49
C SER A 131 -5.91 8.12 1.82
N ARG A 132 -5.00 8.14 0.85
CA ARG A 132 -3.72 7.44 0.99
C ARG A 132 -2.84 8.05 2.08
N ASP A 133 -2.00 7.19 2.63
CA ASP A 133 -0.85 7.59 3.43
C ASP A 133 0.42 7.21 2.66
N ILE A 134 1.47 8.01 2.78
CA ILE A 134 2.75 7.78 2.11
C ILE A 134 3.85 7.70 3.15
N LEU A 135 4.75 6.73 2.98
CA LEU A 135 6.01 6.65 3.73
C LEU A 135 7.19 6.91 2.81
N ARG A 136 8.13 7.74 3.28
CA ARG A 136 9.48 7.80 2.73
C ARG A 136 10.36 6.80 3.46
N LEU A 137 11.19 6.09 2.72
CA LEU A 137 12.07 5.05 3.24
C LEU A 137 13.53 5.52 3.17
N ASP A 138 13.97 6.23 4.21
CA ASP A 138 15.30 6.81 4.28
C ASP A 138 16.36 5.76 4.63
N LEU A 139 17.55 5.87 4.04
CA LEU A 139 18.68 5.01 4.41
C LEU A 139 19.07 5.24 5.87
N MET A 140 19.33 4.16 6.60
CA MET A 140 19.95 4.26 7.91
C MET A 140 21.42 4.60 7.72
N HIS A 141 21.81 5.79 8.15
CA HIS A 141 23.24 6.10 8.30
C HIS A 141 23.80 5.29 9.47
N GLN A 142 24.85 4.53 9.21
CA GLN A 142 25.60 3.81 10.24
C GLN A 142 26.41 4.77 11.09
#